data_435522523ce17574a482f635d8b413cf
#
_entry.id   435522523ce17574a482f635d8b413cf
#
_cell.length_a   1.000
_cell.length_b   1.000
_cell.length_c   1.000
_cell.angle_alpha   90.00
_cell.angle_beta   90.00
_cell.angle_gamma   90.00
#
_symmetry.space_group_name_H-M   'P 1'
#
loop_
_entity.id
_entity.type
_entity.pdbx_description
1 polymer ?
#
loop_
_entity_poly.entity_id
_entity_poly.type
_entity_poly.pdbx_seq_one_letter_code
_entity_poly.pdbx_strand_id
1 'polypeptide(L)'
;MKVLLIGAGKGGSALLTILHEDKEIEIVGVVDNNPQAEGLKIARQYNIPTYTHYEKLVKKDDLDVIIDVTRNPQVHTDIGKNKPANTEILGGLSAKLIWNLVEERKKKEE
;
A
#
# COMPACT_ATOMS: atom_id res chain seq x y z
N MET A 1 -10.52 -3.60 8.42
CA MET A 1 -9.08 -3.91 8.24
C MET A 1 -8.33 -2.63 7.91
N LYS A 2 -7.34 -2.31 8.71
CA LYS A 2 -6.54 -1.08 8.54
C LYS A 2 -5.28 -1.38 7.76
N VAL A 3 -5.09 -0.68 6.65
CA VAL A 3 -4.01 -0.92 5.69
C VAL A 3 -3.20 0.35 5.47
N LEU A 4 -1.87 0.21 5.48
CA LEU A 4 -0.94 1.26 5.07
C LEU A 4 -0.33 0.84 3.74
N LEU A 5 -0.42 1.70 2.72
CA LEU A 5 0.14 1.43 1.40
C LEU A 5 1.43 2.22 1.22
N ILE A 6 2.53 1.53 0.95
CA ILE A 6 3.84 2.14 0.72
C ILE A 6 4.24 1.91 -0.72
N GLY A 7 4.45 3.00 -1.44
CA GLY A 7 4.67 3.00 -2.88
C GLY A 7 3.42 3.45 -3.62
N ALA A 8 3.51 4.57 -4.30
CA ALA A 8 2.36 5.21 -4.93
C ALA A 8 2.61 5.51 -6.41
N GLY A 9 3.49 4.74 -7.04
CA GLY A 9 3.71 4.80 -8.47
C GLY A 9 2.57 4.14 -9.23
N LYS A 10 2.85 3.68 -10.43
CA LYS A 10 1.82 3.11 -11.30
C LYS A 10 1.11 1.91 -10.68
N GLY A 11 1.87 0.96 -10.12
CA GLY A 11 1.30 -0.23 -9.48
C GLY A 11 0.54 0.10 -8.21
N GLY A 12 1.12 0.97 -7.37
CA GLY A 12 0.47 1.41 -6.14
C GLY A 12 -0.81 2.17 -6.39
N SER A 13 -0.83 3.00 -7.43
CA SER A 13 -2.04 3.76 -7.82
C SER A 13 -3.19 2.86 -8.19
N ALA A 14 -2.92 1.83 -8.98
CA ALA A 14 -3.95 0.90 -9.40
C ALA A 14 -4.47 0.07 -8.23
N LEU A 15 -3.56 -0.38 -7.36
CA LEU A 15 -3.94 -1.13 -6.17
C LEU A 15 -4.77 -0.27 -5.21
N LEU A 16 -4.40 0.99 -5.04
CA LEU A 16 -5.13 1.94 -4.20
C LEU A 16 -6.60 2.05 -4.64
N THR A 17 -6.83 2.18 -5.93
CA THR A 17 -8.19 2.30 -6.48
C THR A 17 -9.03 1.07 -6.12
N ILE A 18 -8.45 -0.11 -6.24
CA ILE A 18 -9.14 -1.36 -5.94
C ILE A 18 -9.43 -1.50 -4.44
N LEU A 19 -8.42 -1.21 -3.60
CA LEU A 19 -8.59 -1.27 -2.16
C LEU A 19 -9.64 -0.30 -1.66
N HIS A 20 -9.70 0.90 -2.26
CA HIS A 20 -10.65 1.93 -1.87
C HIS A 20 -12.11 1.52 -2.11
N GLU A 21 -12.36 0.67 -3.09
CA GLU A 21 -13.71 0.19 -3.40
C GLU A 21 -14.24 -0.81 -2.37
N ASP A 22 -13.37 -1.42 -1.58
CA ASP A 22 -13.76 -2.39 -0.57
C ASP A 22 -14.06 -1.68 0.75
N LYS A 23 -15.32 -1.72 1.18
CA LYS A 23 -15.77 -1.01 2.37
C LYS A 23 -15.21 -1.59 3.67
N GLU A 24 -14.71 -2.82 3.64
CA GLU A 24 -14.10 -3.46 4.81
C GLU A 24 -12.64 -3.05 5.00
N ILE A 25 -12.06 -2.36 4.02
CA ILE A 25 -10.67 -1.90 4.06
C ILE A 25 -10.64 -0.40 4.32
N GLU A 26 -9.96 -0.03 5.40
CA GLU A 26 -9.65 1.37 5.69
C GLU A 26 -8.20 1.61 5.34
N ILE A 27 -7.95 2.43 4.33
CA ILE A 27 -6.59 2.82 3.95
C ILE A 27 -6.20 3.99 4.85
N VAL A 28 -5.34 3.74 5.83
CA VAL A 28 -4.98 4.77 6.82
C VAL A 28 -3.97 5.77 6.29
N GLY A 29 -3.28 5.43 5.21
CA GLY A 29 -2.33 6.33 4.56
C GLY A 29 -1.71 5.72 3.33
N VAL A 30 -1.20 6.59 2.48
CA VAL A 30 -0.44 6.23 1.27
C VAL A 30 0.88 6.98 1.33
N VAL A 31 1.97 6.27 1.12
CA VAL A 31 3.32 6.80 1.29
C VAL A 31 4.10 6.67 0.00
N ASP A 32 4.80 7.74 -0.41
CA ASP A 32 5.78 7.70 -1.49
C ASP A 32 6.80 8.81 -1.26
N ASN A 33 8.08 8.50 -1.41
CA ASN A 33 9.13 9.49 -1.23
C ASN A 33 9.14 10.58 -2.32
N ASN A 34 8.44 10.34 -3.42
CA ASN A 34 8.21 11.34 -4.46
C ASN A 34 6.87 12.03 -4.20
N PRO A 35 6.86 13.32 -3.77
CA PRO A 35 5.62 14.01 -3.47
C PRO A 35 4.72 14.22 -4.69
N GLN A 36 5.24 14.00 -5.89
CA GLN A 36 4.48 14.11 -7.13
C GLN A 36 3.97 12.76 -7.64
N ALA A 37 4.14 11.68 -6.87
CA ALA A 37 3.69 10.36 -7.29
C ALA A 37 2.18 10.35 -7.56
N GLU A 38 1.79 9.64 -8.62
CA GLU A 38 0.40 9.57 -9.09
C GLU A 38 -0.55 9.09 -8.00
N GLY A 39 -0.15 8.07 -7.25
CA GLY A 39 -1.00 7.51 -6.20
C GLY A 39 -1.25 8.46 -5.04
N LEU A 40 -0.34 9.40 -4.77
CA LEU A 40 -0.58 10.42 -3.75
C LEU A 40 -1.67 11.38 -4.19
N LYS A 41 -1.74 11.71 -5.48
CA LYS A 41 -2.78 12.57 -6.03
C LYS A 41 -4.14 11.90 -5.93
N ILE A 42 -4.19 10.61 -6.26
CA ILE A 42 -5.42 9.82 -6.16
C ILE A 42 -5.87 9.70 -4.71
N ALA A 43 -4.95 9.45 -3.78
CA ALA A 43 -5.26 9.35 -2.35
C ALA A 43 -5.89 10.65 -1.84
N ARG A 44 -5.37 11.80 -2.26
CA ARG A 44 -5.95 13.10 -1.86
C ARG A 44 -7.37 13.27 -2.39
N GLN A 45 -7.65 12.80 -3.60
CA GLN A 45 -9.02 12.83 -4.14
C GLN A 45 -9.98 11.98 -3.33
N TYR A 46 -9.48 10.90 -2.72
CA TYR A 46 -10.27 10.03 -1.85
C TYR A 46 -10.27 10.46 -0.40
N ASN A 47 -9.64 11.60 -0.07
CA ASN A 47 -9.49 12.09 1.30
C ASN A 47 -8.71 11.13 2.19
N ILE A 48 -7.75 10.41 1.61
CA ILE A 48 -6.85 9.52 2.33
C ILE A 48 -5.57 10.29 2.64
N PRO A 49 -5.07 10.24 3.90
CA PRO A 49 -3.83 10.93 4.26
C PRO A 49 -2.64 10.45 3.42
N THR A 50 -1.78 11.39 3.04
CA THR A 50 -0.59 11.10 2.24
C THR A 50 0.66 11.50 3.01
N TYR A 51 1.75 10.75 2.79
CA TYR A 51 3.01 10.95 3.48
C TYR A 51 4.17 10.71 2.53
N THR A 52 5.32 11.31 2.84
CA THR A 52 6.55 11.09 2.07
C THR A 52 7.53 10.16 2.78
N HIS A 53 7.31 9.86 4.06
CA HIS A 53 8.17 8.99 4.87
C HIS A 53 7.34 7.96 5.60
N TYR A 54 7.80 6.71 5.61
CA TYR A 54 7.06 5.59 6.20
C TYR A 54 7.52 5.22 7.62
N GLU A 55 8.69 5.68 8.03
CA GLU A 55 9.41 5.13 9.19
C GLU A 55 8.59 5.16 10.49
N LYS A 56 7.87 6.25 10.75
CA LYS A 56 7.03 6.36 11.95
C LYS A 56 5.71 5.61 11.80
N LEU A 57 5.20 5.58 10.58
CA LEU A 57 3.87 5.00 10.32
C LEU A 57 3.85 3.49 10.48
N VAL A 58 4.93 2.80 10.10
CA VAL A 58 5.00 1.35 10.17
C VAL A 58 5.05 0.83 11.62
N LYS A 59 5.35 1.70 12.58
CA LYS A 59 5.41 1.34 13.99
C LYS A 59 4.06 1.40 14.69
N LYS A 60 3.03 1.90 14.04
CA LYS A 60 1.69 1.98 14.63
C LYS A 60 1.17 0.59 14.96
N ASP A 61 0.59 0.43 16.12
CA ASP A 61 0.15 -0.88 16.62
C ASP A 61 -1.26 -1.25 16.20
N ASP A 62 -1.96 -0.35 15.51
CA ASP A 62 -3.33 -0.58 15.06
C ASP A 62 -3.44 -0.95 13.57
N LEU A 63 -2.31 -1.13 12.89
CA LEU A 63 -2.31 -1.56 11.48
C LEU A 63 -2.46 -3.07 11.38
N ASP A 64 -3.33 -3.52 10.51
CA ASP A 64 -3.48 -4.94 10.22
C ASP A 64 -2.47 -5.40 9.17
N VAL A 65 -2.34 -4.64 8.09
CA VAL A 65 -1.47 -5.00 6.97
C VAL A 65 -0.73 -3.77 6.47
N ILE A 66 0.55 -3.94 6.18
CA ILE A 66 1.36 -2.97 5.45
C ILE A 66 1.62 -3.56 4.07
N ILE A 67 1.23 -2.85 3.02
CA ILE A 67 1.47 -3.30 1.65
C ILE A 67 2.63 -2.48 1.09
N ASP A 68 3.73 -3.15 0.76
CA ASP A 68 4.92 -2.53 0.20
C ASP A 68 5.04 -2.89 -1.29
N VAL A 69 4.83 -1.90 -2.15
CA VAL A 69 4.99 -2.06 -3.60
C VAL A 69 6.13 -1.19 -4.14
N THR A 70 7.07 -0.81 -3.28
CA THR A 70 8.22 0.00 -3.68
C THR A 70 9.20 -0.75 -4.56
N ARG A 71 9.20 -2.09 -4.49
CA ARG A 71 10.19 -2.97 -5.17
C ARG A 71 11.61 -2.71 -4.68
N ASN A 72 11.75 -2.15 -3.49
CA ASN A 72 13.04 -1.88 -2.88
C ASN A 72 13.25 -2.87 -1.72
N PRO A 73 14.17 -3.84 -1.85
CA PRO A 73 14.39 -4.85 -0.81
C PRO A 73 14.80 -4.24 0.53
N GLN A 74 15.51 -3.12 0.52
CA GLN A 74 15.94 -2.45 1.76
C GLN A 74 14.74 -1.87 2.50
N VAL A 75 13.79 -1.29 1.79
CA VAL A 75 12.56 -0.77 2.38
C VAL A 75 11.77 -1.92 3.00
N HIS A 76 11.62 -3.01 2.28
CA HIS A 76 10.90 -4.19 2.76
C HIS A 76 11.52 -4.74 4.04
N THR A 77 12.84 -4.88 4.06
CA THR A 77 13.58 -5.36 5.22
C THR A 77 13.40 -4.40 6.41
N ASP A 78 13.51 -3.10 6.17
CA ASP A 78 13.38 -2.09 7.21
C ASP A 78 11.97 -2.12 7.83
N ILE A 79 10.95 -2.23 7.01
CA ILE A 79 9.57 -2.35 7.50
C ILE A 79 9.44 -3.59 8.38
N GLY A 80 9.95 -4.72 7.94
CA GLY A 80 9.88 -5.96 8.68
C GLY A 80 10.53 -5.88 10.05
N LYS A 81 11.62 -5.13 10.17
CA LYS A 81 12.32 -4.93 11.44
C LYS A 81 11.59 -3.99 12.41
N ASN A 82 10.82 -3.06 11.89
CA ASN A 82 10.25 -1.97 12.70
C ASN A 82 8.75 -2.09 12.95
N LYS A 83 8.04 -2.88 12.17
CA LYS A 83 6.60 -3.08 12.38
C LYS A 83 6.33 -3.89 13.64
N PRO A 84 5.15 -3.73 14.26
CA PRO A 84 4.75 -4.62 15.35
C PRO A 84 4.63 -6.08 14.89
N ALA A 85 4.80 -7.01 15.84
CA ALA A 85 4.80 -8.44 15.53
C ALA A 85 3.49 -8.92 14.93
N ASN A 86 2.37 -8.32 15.33
CA ASN A 86 1.04 -8.73 14.85
C ASN A 86 0.57 -7.98 13.60
N THR A 87 1.39 -7.08 13.06
CA THR A 87 1.10 -6.43 11.78
C THR A 87 1.71 -7.26 10.67
N GLU A 88 0.92 -7.65 9.68
CA GLU A 88 1.44 -8.40 8.55
C GLU A 88 2.01 -7.47 7.50
N ILE A 89 3.05 -7.94 6.82
CA ILE A 89 3.62 -7.22 5.68
C ILE A 89 3.37 -8.03 4.41
N LEU A 90 2.90 -7.34 3.38
CA LEU A 90 2.66 -7.92 2.07
C LEU A 90 3.50 -7.12 1.08
N GLY A 91 4.40 -7.78 0.37
CA GLY A 91 5.31 -7.09 -0.55
C GLY A 91 6.09 -8.07 -1.41
N GLY A 92 6.91 -7.54 -2.31
CA GLY A 92 7.70 -8.36 -3.20
C GLY A 92 6.84 -9.31 -4.03
N LEU A 93 7.11 -10.61 -3.97
CA LEU A 93 6.38 -11.60 -4.76
C LEU A 93 4.92 -11.72 -4.37
N SER A 94 4.59 -11.56 -3.08
CA SER A 94 3.19 -11.64 -2.64
C SER A 94 2.37 -10.47 -3.18
N ALA A 95 2.93 -9.27 -3.21
CA ALA A 95 2.24 -8.12 -3.81
C ALA A 95 2.07 -8.31 -5.31
N LYS A 96 3.08 -8.86 -5.99
CA LYS A 96 3.01 -9.15 -7.41
C LYS A 96 1.93 -10.20 -7.72
N LEU A 97 1.85 -11.22 -6.89
CA LEU A 97 0.83 -12.27 -7.04
C LEU A 97 -0.57 -11.68 -6.96
N ILE A 98 -0.83 -10.84 -5.96
CA ILE A 98 -2.12 -10.20 -5.79
C ILE A 98 -2.42 -9.28 -6.97
N TRP A 99 -1.44 -8.52 -7.42
CA TRP A 99 -1.59 -7.66 -8.59
C TRP A 99 -2.01 -8.46 -9.82
N ASN A 100 -1.36 -9.60 -10.06
CA ASN A 100 -1.69 -10.45 -11.20
C ASN A 100 -3.11 -10.98 -11.13
N LEU A 101 -3.55 -11.39 -9.92
CA LEU A 101 -4.92 -11.89 -9.74
C LEU A 101 -5.95 -10.80 -10.01
N VAL A 102 -5.69 -9.58 -9.57
CA VAL A 102 -6.56 -8.43 -9.80
C VAL A 102 -6.65 -8.12 -11.30
N GLU A 103 -5.51 -8.08 -11.99
CA GLU A 103 -5.49 -7.80 -13.43
C GLU A 103 -6.25 -8.86 -14.21
N GLU A 104 -6.12 -10.15 -13.87
CA GLU A 104 -6.87 -11.22 -14.52
C GLU A 104 -8.37 -11.05 -14.31
N ARG A 105 -8.78 -10.68 -13.10
CA ARG A 105 -10.20 -10.47 -12.81
C ARG A 105 -10.78 -9.31 -13.62
N LYS A 106 -10.04 -8.22 -13.75
CA LYS A 106 -10.46 -7.08 -14.56
C LYS A 106 -10.67 -7.46 -16.02
N LYS A 107 -9.75 -8.25 -16.57
CA LYS A 107 -9.87 -8.73 -17.96
C LYS A 107 -11.14 -9.55 -18.18
N LYS A 108 -11.52 -10.35 -17.20
CA LYS A 108 -12.72 -11.18 -17.29
C LYS A 108 -14.01 -10.37 -17.20
N GLU A 109 -13.97 -9.24 -16.51
CA GLU A 109 -15.14 -8.37 -16.37
C GLU A 109 -15.35 -7.44 -17.56
N GLU A 110 -14.33 -7.29 -18.40
CA GLU A 110 -14.43 -6.54 -19.65
C GLU A 110 -15.02 -7.39 -20.77
#